data_2d28b0c6aa3b3d8ce6dc0dde5e9a335c
#
_entry.id   2d28b0c6aa3b3d8ce6dc0dde5e9a335c
#
_cell.length_a   1.000
_cell.length_b   1.000
_cell.length_c   1.000
_cell.angle_alpha   90.00
_cell.angle_beta   90.00
_cell.angle_gamma   90.00
#
_symmetry.space_group_name_H-M   'P 1'
#
loop_
_entity.id
_entity.type
_entity.pdbx_description
1 polymer ?
#
loop_
_entity_poly.entity_id
_entity_poly.type
_entity_poly.pdbx_seq_one_letter_code
_entity_poly.pdbx_strand_id
1 'polypeptide(L)'
;MTKFRKSGVSDMEEYIQKLLYYLPIDFGDTENNEYKTYLVCACCENYTNEKFQFSLMAFHMLFMAFLYKEFWTLKTYSHERVERLCRANGQFESVENVFDSSIIPEQTFIDSYLGVFSWHANKRSEVKEFVNKRDRCAHNSGFIQYDQEAVGKYFDDVLKNIEKIALANAENIQSTFKSSIMRYINSPAFQTTSMGDFIQRELADKKYSYRDICAFLTLDIPDLPLSKKIA
;
A
#
# COMPACT_ATOMS: atom_id res chain seq x y z
N MET A 1 -4.48 -39.90 -0.38
CA MET A 1 -3.58 -38.73 -0.21
C MET A 1 -3.96 -37.52 -1.10
N THR A 2 -5.25 -37.21 -1.34
CA THR A 2 -5.63 -36.22 -2.38
C THR A 2 -6.64 -35.16 -1.88
N LYS A 3 -6.90 -35.06 -0.57
CA LYS A 3 -7.88 -34.09 -0.02
C LYS A 3 -7.24 -32.82 0.56
N PHE A 4 -5.95 -32.77 0.84
CA PHE A 4 -5.28 -31.61 1.46
C PHE A 4 -4.83 -30.52 0.46
N ARG A 5 -4.70 -30.80 -0.84
CA ARG A 5 -4.22 -29.83 -1.84
C ARG A 5 -5.21 -28.71 -2.19
N LYS A 6 -6.51 -28.86 -1.94
CA LYS A 6 -7.51 -27.83 -2.30
C LYS A 6 -7.68 -26.70 -1.30
N SER A 7 -7.40 -26.92 0.00
CA SER A 7 -7.55 -25.87 1.00
C SER A 7 -6.44 -24.83 0.94
N GLY A 8 -5.19 -25.24 0.78
CA GLY A 8 -4.05 -24.34 0.82
C GLY A 8 -3.97 -23.31 -0.33
N VAL A 9 -4.44 -23.69 -1.54
CA VAL A 9 -4.49 -22.75 -2.68
C VAL A 9 -5.56 -21.68 -2.44
N SER A 10 -6.71 -22.07 -1.91
CA SER A 10 -7.81 -21.14 -1.54
C SER A 10 -7.36 -20.12 -0.50
N ASP A 11 -6.59 -20.56 0.51
CA ASP A 11 -6.13 -19.70 1.59
C ASP A 11 -5.12 -18.64 1.08
N MET A 12 -4.19 -19.04 0.19
CA MET A 12 -3.21 -18.11 -0.38
C MET A 12 -3.86 -17.07 -1.29
N GLU A 13 -4.84 -17.47 -2.11
CA GLU A 13 -5.60 -16.55 -2.95
C GLU A 13 -6.33 -15.49 -2.09
N GLU A 14 -6.88 -15.88 -0.94
CA GLU A 14 -7.52 -14.95 -0.02
C GLU A 14 -6.52 -13.93 0.56
N TYR A 15 -5.33 -14.35 0.97
CA TYR A 15 -4.29 -13.45 1.45
C TYR A 15 -3.87 -12.43 0.37
N ILE A 16 -3.68 -12.90 -0.86
CA ILE A 16 -3.33 -12.02 -1.98
C ILE A 16 -4.45 -11.04 -2.30
N GLN A 17 -5.70 -11.47 -2.35
CA GLN A 17 -6.83 -10.58 -2.60
C GLN A 17 -6.94 -9.49 -1.53
N LYS A 18 -6.79 -9.85 -0.25
CA LYS A 18 -6.76 -8.88 0.85
C LYS A 18 -5.63 -7.87 0.69
N LEU A 19 -4.43 -8.32 0.30
CA LEU A 19 -3.30 -7.43 0.08
C LEU A 19 -3.52 -6.50 -1.12
N LEU A 20 -3.99 -7.04 -2.25
CA LEU A 20 -4.24 -6.28 -3.47
C LEU A 20 -5.31 -5.18 -3.27
N TYR A 21 -6.21 -5.36 -2.32
CA TYR A 21 -7.20 -4.34 -1.94
C TYR A 21 -6.54 -3.02 -1.47
N TYR A 22 -5.34 -3.10 -0.90
CA TYR A 22 -4.58 -1.95 -0.41
C TYR A 22 -3.47 -1.46 -1.36
N LEU A 23 -3.11 -2.27 -2.37
CA LEU A 23 -2.12 -1.85 -3.37
C LEU A 23 -2.75 -0.97 -4.45
N PRO A 24 -1.97 -0.11 -5.12
CA PRO A 24 -2.46 0.64 -6.27
C PRO A 24 -3.10 -0.26 -7.31
N ILE A 25 -4.24 0.18 -7.86
CA ILE A 25 -4.83 -0.44 -9.05
C ILE A 25 -3.81 -0.33 -10.19
N ASP A 26 -3.25 0.86 -10.35
CA ASP A 26 -2.21 1.18 -11.32
C ASP A 26 -1.07 1.96 -10.65
N PHE A 27 0.18 1.50 -10.80
CA PHE A 27 1.37 2.21 -10.34
C PHE A 27 1.80 3.35 -11.29
N GLY A 28 1.12 3.50 -12.43
CA GLY A 28 1.30 4.58 -13.38
C GLY A 28 2.35 4.34 -14.45
N ASP A 29 3.01 3.18 -14.44
CA ASP A 29 3.89 2.71 -15.49
C ASP A 29 3.82 1.19 -15.63
N THR A 30 4.16 0.70 -16.83
CA THR A 30 4.05 -0.71 -17.18
C THR A 30 5.00 -1.58 -16.35
N GLU A 31 6.23 -1.14 -16.14
CA GLU A 31 7.27 -1.91 -15.44
C GLU A 31 6.88 -2.18 -13.98
N ASN A 32 6.39 -1.17 -13.28
CA ASN A 32 5.94 -1.32 -11.89
C ASN A 32 4.69 -2.20 -11.77
N ASN A 33 3.78 -2.14 -12.75
CA ASN A 33 2.61 -3.01 -12.78
C ASN A 33 2.98 -4.47 -13.08
N GLU A 34 3.91 -4.70 -13.99
CA GLU A 34 4.48 -6.03 -14.27
C GLU A 34 5.21 -6.58 -13.05
N TYR A 35 5.98 -5.76 -12.34
CA TYR A 35 6.66 -6.16 -11.11
C TYR A 35 5.67 -6.59 -10.02
N LYS A 36 4.59 -5.84 -9.80
CA LYS A 36 3.50 -6.25 -8.90
C LYS A 36 2.94 -7.63 -9.28
N THR A 37 2.63 -7.82 -10.55
CA THR A 37 2.08 -9.07 -11.06
C THR A 37 3.07 -10.22 -10.87
N TYR A 38 4.35 -10.00 -11.16
CA TYR A 38 5.41 -10.97 -10.94
C TYR A 38 5.51 -11.40 -9.46
N LEU A 39 5.46 -10.45 -8.53
CA LEU A 39 5.51 -10.77 -7.10
C LEU A 39 4.30 -11.59 -6.63
N VAL A 40 3.10 -11.26 -7.14
CA VAL A 40 1.88 -12.02 -6.86
C VAL A 40 2.02 -13.47 -7.35
N CYS A 41 2.46 -13.66 -8.60
CA CYS A 41 2.70 -14.99 -9.16
C CYS A 41 3.76 -15.75 -8.35
N ALA A 42 4.91 -15.11 -8.04
CA ALA A 42 5.96 -15.71 -7.24
C ALA A 42 5.48 -16.14 -5.85
N CYS A 43 4.64 -15.33 -5.21
CA CYS A 43 4.06 -15.65 -3.91
C CYS A 43 3.17 -16.90 -3.98
N CYS A 44 2.23 -16.94 -4.93
CA CYS A 44 1.27 -18.04 -5.10
C CYS A 44 1.97 -19.34 -5.53
N GLU A 45 2.86 -19.28 -6.51
CA GLU A 45 3.57 -20.44 -7.02
C GLU A 45 4.48 -21.08 -5.95
N ASN A 46 5.22 -20.26 -5.21
CA ASN A 46 6.08 -20.79 -4.15
C ASN A 46 5.25 -21.39 -3.00
N TYR A 47 4.12 -20.77 -2.64
CA TYR A 47 3.22 -21.33 -1.63
C TYR A 47 2.63 -22.67 -2.06
N THR A 48 2.14 -22.77 -3.29
CA THR A 48 1.57 -24.01 -3.88
C THR A 48 2.60 -25.14 -3.95
N ASN A 49 3.87 -24.79 -4.17
CA ASN A 49 4.97 -25.75 -4.22
C ASN A 49 5.63 -25.99 -2.84
N GLU A 50 4.98 -25.56 -1.75
CA GLU A 50 5.45 -25.72 -0.36
C GLU A 50 6.82 -25.06 -0.10
N LYS A 51 7.22 -24.10 -0.96
CA LYS A 51 8.43 -23.30 -0.81
C LYS A 51 8.11 -22.03 0.02
N PHE A 52 7.62 -22.26 1.22
CA PHE A 52 7.03 -21.23 2.08
C PHE A 52 7.96 -20.04 2.38
N GLN A 53 9.25 -20.28 2.50
CA GLN A 53 10.26 -19.24 2.70
C GLN A 53 10.27 -18.25 1.53
N PHE A 54 10.21 -18.71 0.29
CA PHE A 54 10.19 -17.83 -0.89
C PHE A 54 8.84 -17.14 -1.09
N SER A 55 7.75 -17.81 -0.72
CA SER A 55 6.42 -17.17 -0.67
C SER A 55 6.40 -16.02 0.34
N LEU A 56 6.96 -16.22 1.54
CA LEU A 56 7.09 -15.18 2.55
C LEU A 56 7.91 -13.98 2.03
N MET A 57 9.02 -14.23 1.34
CA MET A 57 9.84 -13.17 0.76
C MET A 57 9.07 -12.35 -0.27
N ALA A 58 8.36 -13.01 -1.20
CA ALA A 58 7.55 -12.32 -2.21
C ALA A 58 6.40 -11.51 -1.58
N PHE A 59 5.73 -12.06 -0.57
CA PHE A 59 4.70 -11.36 0.18
C PHE A 59 5.24 -10.13 0.93
N HIS A 60 6.44 -10.25 1.51
CA HIS A 60 7.11 -9.12 2.14
C HIS A 60 7.41 -7.99 1.14
N MET A 61 7.86 -8.32 -0.07
CA MET A 61 8.11 -7.32 -1.11
C MET A 61 6.82 -6.59 -1.52
N LEU A 62 5.69 -7.30 -1.57
CA LEU A 62 4.37 -6.68 -1.78
C LEU A 62 3.96 -5.79 -0.58
N PHE A 63 4.28 -6.19 0.64
CA PHE A 63 4.08 -5.34 1.82
C PHE A 63 4.93 -4.06 1.75
N MET A 64 6.18 -4.15 1.33
CA MET A 64 7.01 -2.96 1.13
C MET A 64 6.47 -2.06 0.01
N ALA A 65 5.98 -2.64 -1.09
CA ALA A 65 5.32 -1.88 -2.15
C ALA A 65 4.08 -1.12 -1.64
N PHE A 66 3.30 -1.72 -0.72
CA PHE A 66 2.23 -1.03 -0.01
C PHE A 66 2.76 0.16 0.80
N LEU A 67 3.81 -0.01 1.59
CA LEU A 67 4.37 1.08 2.40
C LEU A 67 4.92 2.22 1.54
N TYR A 68 5.58 1.90 0.43
CA TYR A 68 6.08 2.90 -0.52
C TYR A 68 4.94 3.68 -1.18
N LYS A 69 3.84 2.99 -1.54
CA LYS A 69 2.61 3.64 -2.00
C LYS A 69 2.01 4.57 -0.94
N GLU A 70 1.92 4.11 0.29
CA GLU A 70 1.38 4.94 1.38
C GLU A 70 2.24 6.19 1.62
N PHE A 71 3.57 6.08 1.53
CA PHE A 71 4.47 7.23 1.58
C PHE A 71 4.27 8.16 0.37
N TRP A 72 4.15 7.61 -0.84
CA TRP A 72 3.87 8.39 -2.05
C TRP A 72 2.56 9.18 -1.91
N THR A 73 1.55 8.54 -1.38
CA THR A 73 0.27 9.17 -1.06
C THR A 73 0.47 10.32 -0.06
N LEU A 74 1.23 10.09 1.01
CA LEU A 74 1.55 11.12 1.99
C LEU A 74 2.31 12.29 1.34
N LYS A 75 3.28 12.01 0.48
CA LYS A 75 4.05 13.02 -0.26
C LYS A 75 3.14 13.92 -1.11
N THR A 76 2.10 13.34 -1.68
CA THR A 76 1.12 14.08 -2.50
C THR A 76 0.19 14.96 -1.67
N TYR A 77 -0.10 14.59 -0.41
CA TYR A 77 -1.19 15.19 0.36
C TYR A 77 -0.80 15.92 1.63
N SER A 78 0.39 15.72 2.17
CA SER A 78 0.77 16.30 3.46
C SER A 78 2.20 16.83 3.48
N HIS A 79 2.37 18.03 2.94
CA HIS A 79 3.67 18.71 2.88
C HIS A 79 4.37 18.77 4.26
N GLU A 80 3.65 19.13 5.32
CA GLU A 80 4.21 19.20 6.68
C GLU A 80 4.77 17.86 7.19
N ARG A 81 4.05 16.77 6.93
CA ARG A 81 4.52 15.43 7.35
C ARG A 81 5.72 14.97 6.54
N VAL A 82 5.73 15.28 5.24
CA VAL A 82 6.87 14.99 4.37
C VAL A 82 8.10 15.79 4.79
N GLU A 83 7.96 17.07 5.10
CA GLU A 83 9.08 17.86 5.64
C GLU A 83 9.67 17.24 6.93
N ARG A 84 8.81 16.72 7.81
CA ARG A 84 9.30 16.03 9.02
C ARG A 84 10.09 14.77 8.68
N LEU A 85 9.66 14.00 7.67
CA LEU A 85 10.40 12.84 7.17
C LEU A 85 11.75 13.24 6.59
N CYS A 86 11.78 14.26 5.72
CA CYS A 86 12.99 14.74 5.08
C CYS A 86 14.01 15.29 6.11
N ARG A 87 13.54 15.98 7.16
CA ARG A 87 14.39 16.41 8.28
C ARG A 87 14.97 15.23 9.07
N ALA A 88 14.21 14.14 9.21
CA ALA A 88 14.68 12.93 9.91
C ALA A 88 15.66 12.12 9.06
N ASN A 89 15.44 12.05 7.75
CA ASN A 89 16.32 11.39 6.79
C ASN A 89 16.16 12.04 5.41
N GLY A 90 17.22 12.73 4.94
CA GLY A 90 17.26 13.44 3.65
C GLY A 90 17.02 12.56 2.42
N GLN A 91 17.17 11.23 2.52
CA GLN A 91 16.87 10.32 1.41
C GLN A 91 15.40 10.36 0.96
N PHE A 92 14.48 10.79 1.83
CA PHE A 92 13.07 10.96 1.44
C PHE A 92 12.84 12.11 0.43
N GLU A 93 13.77 13.07 0.33
CA GLU A 93 13.69 14.17 -0.66
C GLU A 93 13.90 13.64 -2.09
N SER A 94 14.80 12.67 -2.28
CA SER A 94 15.19 12.15 -3.60
C SER A 94 14.17 11.15 -4.20
N VAL A 95 13.09 10.83 -3.50
CA VAL A 95 12.06 9.91 -3.99
C VAL A 95 11.19 10.63 -5.03
N GLU A 96 11.32 10.29 -6.30
CA GLU A 96 10.56 10.87 -7.43
C GLU A 96 9.45 9.96 -7.96
N ASN A 97 9.50 8.65 -7.62
CA ASN A 97 8.43 7.69 -7.89
C ASN A 97 8.26 6.73 -6.70
N VAL A 98 7.24 5.87 -6.75
CA VAL A 98 6.88 4.98 -5.62
C VAL A 98 8.05 4.10 -5.20
N PHE A 99 8.72 3.45 -6.16
CA PHE A 99 9.77 2.45 -5.87
C PHE A 99 11.15 3.04 -5.62
N ASP A 100 11.38 4.35 -5.87
CA ASP A 100 12.62 5.03 -5.45
C ASP A 100 12.79 4.97 -3.93
N SER A 101 11.70 4.81 -3.20
CA SER A 101 11.72 4.59 -1.74
C SER A 101 12.55 3.38 -1.33
N SER A 102 12.82 2.43 -2.23
CA SER A 102 13.65 1.25 -1.99
C SER A 102 15.13 1.55 -1.74
N ILE A 103 15.60 2.75 -2.05
CA ILE A 103 16.96 3.21 -1.71
C ILE A 103 17.14 3.41 -0.20
N ILE A 104 16.04 3.60 0.54
CA ILE A 104 16.05 3.76 1.98
C ILE A 104 16.00 2.37 2.62
N PRO A 105 16.93 2.02 3.53
CA PRO A 105 16.87 0.72 4.21
C PRO A 105 15.51 0.50 4.88
N GLU A 106 14.89 -0.66 4.65
CA GLU A 106 13.50 -0.94 5.02
C GLU A 106 13.18 -0.65 6.49
N GLN A 107 14.07 -1.03 7.43
CA GLN A 107 13.88 -0.71 8.85
C GLN A 107 13.86 0.78 9.13
N THR A 108 14.73 1.53 8.46
CA THR A 108 14.80 3.00 8.56
C THR A 108 13.55 3.63 7.96
N PHE A 109 13.10 3.13 6.81
CA PHE A 109 11.89 3.59 6.16
C PHE A 109 10.66 3.40 7.08
N ILE A 110 10.46 2.19 7.60
CA ILE A 110 9.34 1.86 8.49
C ILE A 110 9.37 2.74 9.75
N ASP A 111 10.52 2.88 10.38
CA ASP A 111 10.65 3.64 11.62
C ASP A 111 10.33 5.13 11.42
N SER A 112 10.87 5.72 10.35
CA SER A 112 10.64 7.13 10.01
C SER A 112 9.18 7.37 9.59
N TYR A 113 8.67 6.55 8.67
CA TYR A 113 7.32 6.68 8.13
C TYR A 113 6.25 6.55 9.24
N LEU A 114 6.29 5.48 10.02
CA LEU A 114 5.34 5.28 11.12
C LEU A 114 5.50 6.30 12.25
N GLY A 115 6.72 6.82 12.45
CA GLY A 115 7.00 7.88 13.41
C GLY A 115 6.23 9.17 13.12
N VAL A 116 6.00 9.50 11.85
CA VAL A 116 5.22 10.69 11.45
C VAL A 116 3.76 10.61 11.88
N PHE A 117 3.21 9.42 12.02
CA PHE A 117 1.85 9.19 12.53
C PHE A 117 1.80 9.01 14.06
N SER A 118 2.90 9.35 14.74
CA SER A 118 3.01 9.23 16.21
C SER A 118 2.84 7.80 16.76
N TRP A 119 3.18 6.81 15.93
CA TRP A 119 3.19 5.43 16.40
C TRP A 119 4.25 5.22 17.48
N HIS A 120 3.85 4.60 18.59
CA HIS A 120 4.78 4.27 19.67
C HIS A 120 5.90 3.34 19.19
N ALA A 121 7.09 3.47 19.79
CA ALA A 121 8.28 2.70 19.44
C ALA A 121 8.03 1.18 19.42
N ASN A 122 7.26 0.65 20.38
CA ASN A 122 6.92 -0.78 20.41
C ASN A 122 6.14 -1.23 19.18
N LYS A 123 5.17 -0.42 18.71
CA LYS A 123 4.39 -0.73 17.53
C LYS A 123 5.24 -0.67 16.24
N ARG A 124 6.13 0.31 16.15
CA ARG A 124 7.09 0.38 15.04
C ARG A 124 8.02 -0.83 15.03
N SER A 125 8.47 -1.28 16.23
CA SER A 125 9.28 -2.50 16.35
C SER A 125 8.55 -3.76 15.92
N GLU A 126 7.24 -3.88 16.19
CA GLU A 126 6.41 -5.00 15.69
C GLU A 126 6.43 -5.05 14.16
N VAL A 127 6.32 -3.90 13.49
CA VAL A 127 6.34 -3.84 12.01
C VAL A 127 7.76 -4.12 11.47
N LYS A 128 8.81 -3.61 12.13
CA LYS A 128 10.20 -3.89 11.74
C LYS A 128 10.58 -5.37 11.90
N GLU A 129 9.88 -6.12 12.76
CA GLU A 129 10.12 -7.57 12.87
C GLU A 129 9.77 -8.33 11.58
N PHE A 130 8.91 -7.79 10.71
CA PHE A 130 8.67 -8.38 9.39
C PHE A 130 9.92 -8.33 8.51
N VAL A 131 10.69 -7.24 8.58
CA VAL A 131 12.00 -7.12 7.90
C VAL A 131 12.97 -8.16 8.45
N ASN A 132 13.07 -8.30 9.78
CA ASN A 132 13.95 -9.29 10.40
C ASN A 132 13.60 -10.73 9.98
N LYS A 133 12.31 -11.04 9.85
CA LYS A 133 11.85 -12.36 9.38
C LYS A 133 12.25 -12.59 7.93
N ARG A 134 12.07 -11.58 7.05
CA ARG A 134 12.50 -11.65 5.66
C ARG A 134 14.03 -11.76 5.54
N ASP A 135 14.77 -11.00 6.33
CA ASP A 135 16.23 -11.05 6.32
C ASP A 135 16.76 -12.43 6.72
N ARG A 136 16.15 -13.08 7.73
CA ARG A 136 16.47 -14.46 8.07
C ARG A 136 16.23 -15.44 6.93
N CYS A 137 15.20 -15.17 6.08
CA CYS A 137 14.94 -15.98 4.89
C CYS A 137 15.96 -15.72 3.77
N ALA A 138 16.41 -14.47 3.60
CA ALA A 138 17.26 -14.05 2.50
C ALA A 138 18.76 -14.30 2.74
N HIS A 139 19.21 -14.22 3.99
CA HIS A 139 20.62 -14.38 4.34
C HIS A 139 20.96 -15.84 4.62
N ASN A 140 22.22 -16.22 4.33
CA ASN A 140 22.76 -17.56 4.53
C ASN A 140 22.98 -17.89 6.03
N SER A 141 21.94 -17.71 6.84
CA SER A 141 21.95 -18.05 8.28
C SER A 141 21.55 -19.50 8.56
N GLY A 142 21.53 -20.34 7.52
CA GLY A 142 21.11 -21.73 7.56
C GLY A 142 19.68 -21.93 7.02
N PHE A 143 19.29 -23.18 6.86
CA PHE A 143 17.96 -23.53 6.41
C PHE A 143 16.95 -23.28 7.54
N ILE A 144 16.03 -22.35 7.31
CA ILE A 144 14.90 -22.09 8.20
C ILE A 144 13.68 -22.74 7.58
N GLN A 145 13.18 -23.79 8.20
CA GLN A 145 11.96 -24.43 7.74
C GLN A 145 10.75 -23.63 8.23
N TYR A 146 10.10 -22.94 7.31
CA TYR A 146 8.77 -22.41 7.53
C TYR A 146 7.75 -23.47 7.09
N ASP A 147 6.79 -23.77 7.94
CA ASP A 147 5.60 -24.54 7.57
C ASP A 147 4.45 -23.61 7.16
N GLN A 148 3.36 -24.19 6.71
CA GLN A 148 2.19 -23.49 6.27
C GLN A 148 1.58 -22.61 7.37
N GLU A 149 1.56 -23.10 8.62
CA GLU A 149 1.00 -22.37 9.75
C GLU A 149 1.81 -21.14 10.10
N ALA A 150 3.13 -21.26 10.16
CA ALA A 150 4.04 -20.14 10.45
C ALA A 150 3.96 -19.05 9.38
N VAL A 151 3.84 -19.43 8.11
CA VAL A 151 3.71 -18.48 7.00
C VAL A 151 2.32 -17.84 6.97
N GLY A 152 1.26 -18.60 7.21
CA GLY A 152 -0.09 -18.08 7.34
C GLY A 152 -0.20 -17.04 8.45
N LYS A 153 0.39 -17.33 9.62
CA LYS A 153 0.48 -16.36 10.73
C LYS A 153 1.24 -15.08 10.34
N TYR A 154 2.32 -15.22 9.58
CA TYR A 154 3.05 -14.06 9.08
C TYR A 154 2.17 -13.20 8.17
N PHE A 155 1.43 -13.79 7.23
CA PHE A 155 0.53 -13.07 6.33
C PHE A 155 -0.59 -12.36 7.10
N ASP A 156 -1.22 -13.03 8.07
CA ASP A 156 -2.22 -12.43 8.94
C ASP A 156 -1.69 -11.22 9.71
N ASP A 157 -0.50 -11.34 10.29
CA ASP A 157 0.13 -10.26 11.06
C ASP A 157 0.48 -9.06 10.16
N VAL A 158 0.96 -9.30 8.95
CA VAL A 158 1.22 -8.26 7.94
C VAL A 158 -0.08 -7.56 7.55
N LEU A 159 -1.14 -8.30 7.20
CA LEU A 159 -2.42 -7.73 6.78
C LEU A 159 -3.07 -6.88 7.87
N LYS A 160 -3.04 -7.31 9.12
CA LYS A 160 -3.50 -6.52 10.27
C LYS A 160 -2.75 -5.19 10.42
N ASN A 161 -1.46 -5.18 10.13
CA ASN A 161 -0.67 -3.94 10.18
C ASN A 161 -0.93 -3.06 8.96
N ILE A 162 -1.09 -3.63 7.77
CA ILE A 162 -1.52 -2.91 6.56
C ILE A 162 -2.82 -2.14 6.83
N GLU A 163 -3.84 -2.80 7.38
CA GLU A 163 -5.12 -2.17 7.71
C GLU A 163 -4.95 -0.96 8.63
N LYS A 164 -4.18 -1.10 9.71
CA LYS A 164 -3.92 -0.01 10.66
C LYS A 164 -3.16 1.16 10.03
N ILE A 165 -2.17 0.86 9.18
CA ILE A 165 -1.36 1.88 8.49
C ILE A 165 -2.24 2.63 7.47
N ALA A 166 -3.02 1.90 6.67
CA ALA A 166 -3.94 2.50 5.72
C ALA A 166 -5.00 3.39 6.40
N LEU A 167 -5.51 2.96 7.57
CA LEU A 167 -6.46 3.75 8.35
C LEU A 167 -5.83 5.07 8.85
N ALA A 168 -4.58 5.05 9.29
CA ALA A 168 -3.89 6.25 9.75
C ALA A 168 -3.71 7.32 8.65
N ASN A 169 -3.70 6.91 7.38
CA ASN A 169 -3.58 7.83 6.22
C ASN A 169 -4.94 8.22 5.63
N ALA A 170 -6.02 7.52 5.99
CA ALA A 170 -7.33 7.64 5.36
C ALA A 170 -7.91 9.06 5.36
N GLU A 171 -7.86 9.74 6.50
CA GLU A 171 -8.42 11.08 6.65
C GLU A 171 -7.74 12.10 5.72
N ASN A 172 -6.43 11.97 5.53
CA ASN A 172 -5.68 12.84 4.61
C ASN A 172 -6.10 12.61 3.16
N ILE A 173 -6.24 11.34 2.76
CA ILE A 173 -6.66 10.95 1.41
C ILE A 173 -8.07 11.48 1.14
N GLN A 174 -9.00 11.24 2.05
CA GLN A 174 -10.40 11.67 1.92
C GLN A 174 -10.55 13.19 1.87
N SER A 175 -9.91 13.91 2.77
CA SER A 175 -9.98 15.38 2.82
C SER A 175 -9.39 16.03 1.56
N THR A 176 -8.30 15.46 1.04
CA THR A 176 -7.69 15.96 -0.19
C THR A 176 -8.52 15.64 -1.42
N PHE A 177 -9.07 14.43 -1.52
CA PHE A 177 -9.98 14.08 -2.62
C PHE A 177 -11.22 14.98 -2.61
N LYS A 178 -11.83 15.22 -1.44
CA LYS A 178 -12.92 16.18 -1.27
C LYS A 178 -12.51 17.59 -1.76
N SER A 179 -11.33 18.04 -1.36
CA SER A 179 -10.81 19.36 -1.76
C SER A 179 -10.55 19.44 -3.27
N SER A 180 -10.07 18.38 -3.90
CA SER A 180 -9.88 18.32 -5.36
C SER A 180 -11.22 18.41 -6.09
N ILE A 181 -12.23 17.67 -5.66
CA ILE A 181 -13.59 17.75 -6.23
C ILE A 181 -14.15 19.18 -6.08
N MET A 182 -14.06 19.78 -4.89
CA MET A 182 -14.58 21.13 -4.65
C MET A 182 -13.86 22.18 -5.51
N ARG A 183 -12.54 22.03 -5.70
CA ARG A 183 -11.76 22.90 -6.59
C ARG A 183 -12.21 22.76 -8.04
N TYR A 184 -12.41 21.53 -8.51
CA TYR A 184 -12.88 21.26 -9.88
C TYR A 184 -14.25 21.88 -10.11
N ILE A 185 -15.23 21.64 -9.22
CA ILE A 185 -16.60 22.19 -9.34
C ILE A 185 -16.61 23.72 -9.38
N ASN A 186 -15.69 24.36 -8.66
CA ASN A 186 -15.58 25.83 -8.63
C ASN A 186 -14.68 26.39 -9.74
N SER A 187 -14.08 25.56 -10.57
CA SER A 187 -13.20 25.98 -11.68
C SER A 187 -13.97 26.20 -12.97
N PRO A 188 -13.46 27.03 -13.92
CA PRO A 188 -14.01 27.13 -15.27
C PRO A 188 -14.00 25.78 -16.03
N ALA A 189 -13.09 24.86 -15.68
CA ALA A 189 -12.99 23.55 -16.31
C ALA A 189 -14.24 22.67 -16.07
N PHE A 190 -15.03 22.94 -15.04
CA PHE A 190 -16.28 22.23 -14.78
C PHE A 190 -17.31 22.37 -15.93
N GLN A 191 -17.23 23.44 -16.71
CA GLN A 191 -18.11 23.66 -17.86
C GLN A 191 -17.63 22.97 -19.13
N THR A 192 -16.35 22.57 -19.20
CA THR A 192 -15.70 22.06 -20.42
C THR A 192 -15.20 20.64 -20.34
N THR A 193 -15.05 20.10 -19.16
CA THR A 193 -14.54 18.76 -18.89
C THR A 193 -15.60 17.97 -18.12
N SER A 194 -15.82 16.70 -18.49
CA SER A 194 -16.76 15.87 -17.73
C SER A 194 -16.20 15.53 -16.33
N MET A 195 -17.10 15.30 -15.37
CA MET A 195 -16.72 14.81 -14.04
C MET A 195 -16.01 13.46 -14.13
N GLY A 196 -16.41 12.60 -15.09
CA GLY A 196 -15.76 11.32 -15.33
C GLY A 196 -14.30 11.45 -15.72
N ASP A 197 -13.99 12.35 -16.65
CA ASP A 197 -12.62 12.63 -17.10
C ASP A 197 -11.77 13.23 -15.97
N PHE A 198 -12.38 14.07 -15.12
CA PHE A 198 -11.70 14.60 -13.95
C PHE A 198 -11.35 13.48 -12.96
N ILE A 199 -12.32 12.63 -12.60
CA ILE A 199 -12.10 11.52 -11.68
C ILE A 199 -11.04 10.55 -12.23
N GLN A 200 -11.12 10.21 -13.51
CA GLN A 200 -10.16 9.31 -14.15
C GLN A 200 -8.72 9.85 -14.04
N ARG A 201 -8.52 11.14 -14.28
CA ARG A 201 -7.20 11.78 -14.11
C ARG A 201 -6.74 11.77 -12.66
N GLU A 202 -7.61 12.14 -11.71
CA GLU A 202 -7.27 12.09 -10.28
C GLU A 202 -6.88 10.67 -9.84
N LEU A 203 -7.56 9.64 -10.33
CA LEU A 203 -7.26 8.24 -10.01
C LEU A 203 -5.92 7.79 -10.59
N ALA A 204 -5.63 8.15 -11.85
CA ALA A 204 -4.40 7.77 -12.53
C ALA A 204 -3.16 8.40 -11.87
N ASP A 205 -3.22 9.70 -11.56
CA ASP A 205 -2.08 10.45 -11.03
C ASP A 205 -1.73 10.08 -9.58
N LYS A 206 -2.72 9.63 -8.80
CA LYS A 206 -2.60 9.51 -7.34
C LYS A 206 -2.32 8.10 -6.82
N LYS A 207 -2.25 7.10 -7.69
CA LYS A 207 -1.95 5.70 -7.31
C LYS A 207 -2.91 5.14 -6.24
N TYR A 208 -4.20 5.39 -6.39
CA TYR A 208 -5.20 4.90 -5.47
C TYR A 208 -5.38 3.38 -5.50
N SER A 209 -5.64 2.81 -4.34
CA SER A 209 -6.06 1.42 -4.17
C SER A 209 -7.59 1.27 -4.26
N TYR A 210 -8.08 0.03 -4.35
CA TYR A 210 -9.51 -0.25 -4.24
C TYR A 210 -10.09 0.24 -2.91
N ARG A 211 -9.33 0.10 -1.82
CA ARG A 211 -9.71 0.61 -0.51
C ARG A 211 -9.94 2.12 -0.52
N ASP A 212 -9.06 2.88 -1.17
CA ASP A 212 -9.18 4.34 -1.25
C ASP A 212 -10.43 4.73 -2.06
N ILE A 213 -10.69 4.04 -3.17
CA ILE A 213 -11.89 4.27 -3.99
C ILE A 213 -13.16 3.96 -3.20
N CYS A 214 -13.22 2.84 -2.47
CA CYS A 214 -14.36 2.52 -1.61
C CYS A 214 -14.61 3.62 -0.56
N ALA A 215 -13.53 4.17 0.02
CA ALA A 215 -13.63 5.28 0.96
C ALA A 215 -14.16 6.57 0.31
N PHE A 216 -13.82 6.83 -0.97
CA PHE A 216 -14.35 7.99 -1.70
C PHE A 216 -15.84 7.88 -2.00
N LEU A 217 -16.32 6.69 -2.31
CA LEU A 217 -17.75 6.45 -2.59
C LEU A 217 -18.65 6.70 -1.38
N THR A 218 -18.08 6.71 -0.17
CA THR A 218 -18.79 6.97 1.08
C THR A 218 -18.62 8.40 1.59
N LEU A 219 -17.89 9.27 0.85
CA LEU A 219 -17.70 10.66 1.25
C LEU A 219 -18.99 11.44 1.18
N ASP A 220 -19.35 12.07 2.29
CA ASP A 220 -20.37 13.12 2.30
C ASP A 220 -19.77 14.45 1.81
N ILE A 221 -20.42 15.04 0.78
CA ILE A 221 -20.04 16.34 0.22
C ILE A 221 -21.23 17.29 0.44
N PRO A 222 -21.45 17.77 1.69
CA PRO A 222 -22.67 18.49 2.06
C PRO A 222 -22.78 19.88 1.39
N ASP A 223 -21.67 20.47 0.99
CA ASP A 223 -21.58 21.87 0.58
C ASP A 223 -21.71 22.09 -0.94
N LEU A 224 -22.19 21.09 -1.70
CA LEU A 224 -22.48 21.28 -3.13
C LEU A 224 -23.72 22.17 -3.28
N PRO A 225 -23.62 23.32 -3.97
CA PRO A 225 -24.80 24.10 -4.33
C PRO A 225 -25.80 23.24 -5.07
N LEU A 226 -27.07 23.28 -4.67
CA LEU A 226 -28.15 22.46 -5.28
C LEU A 226 -28.16 22.56 -6.82
N SER A 227 -27.80 23.71 -7.38
CA SER A 227 -27.69 23.96 -8.82
C SER A 227 -26.58 23.13 -9.51
N LYS A 228 -25.61 22.62 -8.76
CA LYS A 228 -24.48 21.82 -9.27
C LYS A 228 -24.62 20.32 -8.97
N LYS A 229 -25.68 19.90 -8.25
CA LYS A 229 -25.97 18.49 -7.92
C LYS A 229 -26.69 17.71 -9.04
N ILE A 230 -27.09 18.37 -10.12
CA ILE A 230 -28.01 17.83 -11.14
C ILE A 230 -27.38 17.86 -12.56
N ALA A 231 -26.08 17.97 -12.70
CA ALA A 231 -25.43 17.94 -14.00
C ALA A 231 -24.72 16.61 -14.25
#